data_094762746b18368362585feb7e831385
#
_entry.id   094762746b18368362585feb7e831385
#
_cell.length_a   1.000
_cell.length_b   1.000
_cell.length_c   1.000
_cell.angle_alpha   90.00
_cell.angle_beta   90.00
_cell.angle_gamma   90.00
#
_symmetry.space_group_name_H-M   'P 1'
#
loop_
_entity.id
_entity.type
_entity.pdbx_description
1 polymer ?
#
loop_
_entity_poly.entity_id
_entity_poly.type
_entity_poly.pdbx_seq_one_letter_code
_entity_poly.pdbx_strand_id
1 'polypeptide(L)'
;MLNYRKIEPSDDKALAELIRANLEYYHLDIAGTVYFDPELDHMSGFYNADPQKRVYFTALDEAGNVIGGAGVAEFSGIANCAELQKLYLSSTVRGRGYGRELLRLAESLARSAGYKNLYLETHTNLAVAIKLYEREGFRQIEKPASAVHGGMDRFYLKGL
;
A
#
# COMPACT_ATOMS: atom_id res chain seq x y z
N MET A 1 12.60 -1.30 -15.64
CA MET A 1 11.72 -2.32 -15.02
C MET A 1 12.04 -2.36 -13.53
N LEU A 2 11.03 -2.39 -12.68
CA LEU A 2 11.21 -2.40 -11.25
C LEU A 2 11.62 -3.80 -10.76
N ASN A 3 12.66 -3.88 -9.94
CA ASN A 3 13.00 -5.13 -9.25
C ASN A 3 12.19 -5.21 -7.96
N TYR A 4 11.58 -6.35 -7.70
CA TYR A 4 10.81 -6.56 -6.48
C TYR A 4 10.84 -8.02 -6.03
N ARG A 5 10.70 -8.24 -4.75
CA ARG A 5 10.55 -9.56 -4.14
C ARG A 5 9.62 -9.51 -2.93
N LYS A 6 9.20 -10.65 -2.44
CA LYS A 6 8.47 -10.70 -1.16
C LYS A 6 9.30 -10.07 -0.04
N ILE A 7 8.61 -9.42 0.87
CA ILE A 7 9.21 -8.78 2.03
C ILE A 7 9.98 -9.80 2.90
N GLU A 8 11.12 -9.37 3.38
CA GLU A 8 11.97 -10.11 4.32
C GLU A 8 12.19 -9.30 5.60
N PRO A 9 12.53 -9.94 6.74
CA PRO A 9 12.79 -9.22 7.99
C PRO A 9 13.85 -8.12 7.88
N SER A 10 14.83 -8.31 6.99
CA SER A 10 15.87 -7.31 6.72
C SER A 10 15.36 -6.02 6.07
N ASP A 11 14.15 -6.02 5.52
CA ASP A 11 13.53 -4.85 4.87
C ASP A 11 12.79 -3.95 5.86
N ASP A 12 12.38 -4.49 7.00
CA ASP A 12 11.44 -3.84 7.92
C ASP A 12 11.89 -2.43 8.31
N LYS A 13 13.16 -2.26 8.68
CA LYS A 13 13.68 -0.96 9.09
C LYS A 13 13.64 0.07 7.94
N ALA A 14 14.16 -0.31 6.78
CA ALA A 14 14.22 0.60 5.62
C ALA A 14 12.82 0.97 5.12
N LEU A 15 11.88 0.03 5.10
CA LEU A 15 10.49 0.31 4.75
C LEU A 15 9.81 1.23 5.75
N ALA A 16 9.97 1.00 7.05
CA ALA A 16 9.40 1.86 8.08
C ALA A 16 9.91 3.31 7.98
N GLU A 17 11.21 3.48 7.81
CA GLU A 17 11.84 4.80 7.60
C GLU A 17 11.31 5.50 6.34
N LEU A 18 11.23 4.77 5.23
CA LEU A 18 10.72 5.28 3.95
C LEU A 18 9.26 5.71 4.06
N ILE A 19 8.41 4.90 4.66
CA ILE A 19 6.98 5.18 4.83
C ILE A 19 6.78 6.41 5.74
N ARG A 20 7.49 6.48 6.88
CA ARG A 20 7.41 7.63 7.77
C ARG A 20 7.87 8.91 7.09
N ALA A 21 8.98 8.88 6.35
CA ALA A 21 9.46 10.03 5.60
C ALA A 21 8.45 10.53 4.55
N ASN A 22 7.74 9.63 3.87
CA ASN A 22 6.66 9.98 2.96
C ASN A 22 5.51 10.67 3.68
N LEU A 23 5.06 10.12 4.81
CA LEU A 23 3.94 10.67 5.57
C LEU A 23 4.29 12.04 6.17
N GLU A 24 5.48 12.21 6.70
CA GLU A 24 5.98 13.50 7.20
C GLU A 24 6.01 14.56 6.09
N TYR A 25 6.51 14.20 4.91
CA TYR A 25 6.55 15.09 3.75
C TYR A 25 5.15 15.60 3.34
N TYR A 26 4.14 14.75 3.44
CA TYR A 26 2.74 15.10 3.11
C TYR A 26 1.93 15.58 4.30
N HIS A 27 2.56 15.85 5.45
CA HIS A 27 1.90 16.27 6.70
C HIS A 27 0.85 15.25 7.20
N LEU A 28 1.16 13.97 7.04
CA LEU A 28 0.34 12.83 7.48
C LEU A 28 0.97 12.03 8.63
N ASP A 29 1.94 12.60 9.31
CA ASP A 29 2.52 12.12 10.58
C ASP A 29 1.56 12.42 11.75
N ILE A 30 0.30 12.07 11.57
CA ILE A 30 -0.81 12.35 12.48
C ILE A 30 -1.50 11.04 12.92
N ALA A 31 -2.24 11.12 14.04
CA ALA A 31 -3.04 9.99 14.52
C ALA A 31 -4.05 9.52 13.46
N GLY A 32 -4.32 8.22 13.43
CA GLY A 32 -5.25 7.60 12.48
C GLY A 32 -4.68 7.40 11.09
N THR A 33 -3.36 7.42 10.93
CA THR A 33 -2.64 7.06 9.71
C THR A 33 -1.70 5.88 9.96
N VAL A 34 -1.12 5.35 8.90
CA VAL A 34 -0.12 4.27 8.96
C VAL A 34 1.10 4.63 9.81
N TYR A 35 1.39 5.92 9.99
CA TYR A 35 2.53 6.41 10.77
C TYR A 35 2.62 5.80 12.18
N PHE A 36 1.46 5.57 12.81
CA PHE A 36 1.37 5.00 14.16
C PHE A 36 0.89 3.54 14.19
N ASP A 37 0.82 2.86 13.04
CA ASP A 37 0.46 1.45 13.01
C ASP A 37 1.48 0.62 13.80
N PRO A 38 1.04 -0.26 14.72
CA PRO A 38 1.94 -1.08 15.53
C PRO A 38 2.85 -1.99 14.70
N GLU A 39 2.36 -2.47 13.55
CA GLU A 39 3.10 -3.37 12.66
C GLU A 39 4.10 -2.65 11.74
N LEU A 40 4.15 -1.32 11.71
CA LEU A 40 5.00 -0.59 10.75
C LEU A 40 6.49 -0.94 10.86
N ASP A 41 6.98 -1.19 12.08
CA ASP A 41 8.37 -1.60 12.30
C ASP A 41 8.61 -3.11 12.14
N HIS A 42 7.54 -3.90 11.92
CA HIS A 42 7.55 -5.36 11.85
C HIS A 42 6.65 -5.86 10.71
N MET A 43 6.69 -5.20 9.56
CA MET A 43 5.81 -5.50 8.43
C MET A 43 5.98 -6.92 7.91
N SER A 44 7.22 -7.45 7.88
CA SER A 44 7.48 -8.82 7.45
C SER A 44 6.73 -9.83 8.30
N GLY A 45 6.68 -9.64 9.61
CA GLY A 45 5.90 -10.49 10.52
C GLY A 45 4.41 -10.48 10.23
N PHE A 46 3.85 -9.30 9.98
CA PHE A 46 2.43 -9.15 9.65
C PHE A 46 2.05 -9.83 8.33
N TYR A 47 2.77 -9.52 7.25
CA TYR A 47 2.43 -10.05 5.92
C TYR A 47 2.76 -11.53 5.75
N ASN A 48 3.79 -12.02 6.41
CA ASN A 48 4.20 -13.43 6.34
C ASN A 48 3.43 -14.34 7.31
N ALA A 49 2.64 -13.79 8.23
CA ALA A 49 1.82 -14.56 9.18
C ALA A 49 0.68 -15.35 8.51
N ASP A 50 0.12 -14.83 7.41
CA ASP A 50 -0.93 -15.50 6.65
C ASP A 50 -0.71 -15.30 5.13
N PRO A 51 0.23 -16.05 4.52
CA PRO A 51 0.64 -15.85 3.14
C PRO A 51 -0.45 -16.17 2.10
N GLN A 52 -1.55 -16.78 2.52
CA GLN A 52 -2.71 -17.03 1.66
C GLN A 52 -3.60 -15.80 1.52
N LYS A 53 -3.59 -14.91 2.51
CA LYS A 53 -4.44 -13.71 2.55
C LYS A 53 -3.67 -12.41 2.41
N ARG A 54 -2.38 -12.41 2.77
CA ARG A 54 -1.53 -11.23 2.86
C ARG A 54 -0.25 -11.42 2.09
N VAL A 55 0.18 -10.36 1.42
CA VAL A 55 1.49 -10.32 0.79
C VAL A 55 1.97 -8.89 0.70
N TYR A 56 3.25 -8.68 0.86
CA TYR A 56 3.92 -7.41 0.60
C TYR A 56 5.13 -7.65 -0.30
N PHE A 57 5.29 -6.80 -1.31
CA PHE A 57 6.46 -6.81 -2.17
C PHE A 57 7.29 -5.56 -1.93
N THR A 58 8.55 -5.79 -1.63
CA THR A 58 9.58 -4.76 -1.50
C THR A 58 10.16 -4.48 -2.88
N ALA A 59 10.18 -3.22 -3.26
CA ALA A 59 10.81 -2.75 -4.48
C ALA A 59 12.26 -2.36 -4.20
N LEU A 60 13.17 -2.77 -5.08
CA LEU A 60 14.61 -2.63 -4.94
C LEU A 60 15.21 -1.92 -6.14
N ASP A 61 16.24 -1.12 -5.90
CA ASP A 61 17.10 -0.60 -6.96
C ASP A 61 18.09 -1.65 -7.48
N GLU A 62 18.91 -1.29 -8.46
CA GLU A 62 19.92 -2.18 -9.05
C GLU A 62 21.01 -2.61 -8.05
N ALA A 63 21.24 -1.82 -7.02
CA ALA A 63 22.18 -2.14 -5.94
C ALA A 63 21.55 -2.98 -4.81
N GLY A 64 20.23 -3.24 -4.89
CA GLY A 64 19.49 -3.99 -3.88
C GLY A 64 18.99 -3.15 -2.70
N ASN A 65 19.03 -1.83 -2.79
CA ASN A 65 18.49 -0.97 -1.75
C ASN A 65 16.96 -0.87 -1.87
N VAL A 66 16.28 -0.79 -0.73
CA VAL A 66 14.84 -0.60 -0.65
C VAL A 66 14.45 0.78 -1.17
N ILE A 67 13.61 0.83 -2.21
CA ILE A 67 13.10 2.05 -2.81
C ILE A 67 11.58 2.20 -2.72
N GLY A 68 10.90 1.24 -2.12
CA GLY A 68 9.45 1.28 -1.93
C GLY A 68 8.84 -0.09 -1.79
N GLY A 69 7.54 -0.14 -1.96
CA GLY A 69 6.79 -1.39 -1.93
C GLY A 69 5.29 -1.19 -1.93
N ALA A 70 4.57 -2.29 -2.01
CA ALA A 70 3.12 -2.34 -1.88
C ALA A 70 2.68 -3.71 -1.38
N GLY A 71 1.58 -3.74 -0.67
CA GLY A 71 0.98 -4.97 -0.18
C GLY A 71 -0.52 -5.04 -0.33
N VAL A 72 -1.03 -6.22 -0.13
CA VAL A 72 -2.46 -6.50 -0.01
C VAL A 72 -2.72 -7.34 1.23
N ALA A 73 -3.84 -7.10 1.86
CA ALA A 73 -4.34 -7.91 2.98
C ALA A 73 -5.86 -8.02 2.88
N GLU A 74 -6.42 -8.91 3.65
CA GLU A 74 -7.87 -9.06 3.74
C GLU A 74 -8.53 -7.77 4.27
N PHE A 75 -9.70 -7.43 3.72
CA PHE A 75 -10.51 -6.32 4.17
C PHE A 75 -11.93 -6.80 4.50
N SER A 76 -12.35 -6.61 5.76
CA SER A 76 -13.69 -6.94 6.22
C SER A 76 -14.69 -5.83 5.87
N GLY A 77 -15.98 -6.18 5.73
CA GLY A 77 -17.05 -5.20 5.46
C GLY A 77 -17.41 -5.04 3.99
N ILE A 78 -16.59 -5.52 3.07
CA ILE A 78 -16.89 -5.66 1.65
C ILE A 78 -16.61 -7.11 1.26
N ALA A 79 -17.57 -7.76 0.60
CA ALA A 79 -17.45 -9.17 0.25
C ALA A 79 -16.28 -9.42 -0.73
N ASN A 80 -15.51 -10.47 -0.50
CA ASN A 80 -14.40 -10.90 -1.36
C ASN A 80 -13.43 -9.75 -1.68
N CYS A 81 -13.08 -8.96 -0.67
CA CYS A 81 -12.29 -7.73 -0.83
C CYS A 81 -10.93 -7.83 -0.15
N ALA A 82 -9.90 -7.42 -0.85
CA ALA A 82 -8.59 -7.11 -0.29
C ALA A 82 -8.43 -5.59 -0.16
N GLU A 83 -7.52 -5.17 0.72
CA GLU A 83 -7.07 -3.79 0.83
C GLU A 83 -5.66 -3.64 0.24
N LEU A 84 -5.48 -2.67 -0.66
CA LEU A 84 -4.16 -2.19 -1.04
C LEU A 84 -3.57 -1.43 0.14
N GLN A 85 -2.40 -1.84 0.58
CA GLN A 85 -1.76 -1.29 1.78
C GLN A 85 -0.35 -0.82 1.47
N LYS A 86 0.01 0.31 2.08
CA LYS A 86 1.39 0.80 2.18
C LYS A 86 2.13 0.85 0.83
N LEU A 87 1.45 1.37 -0.21
CA LEU A 87 2.09 1.68 -1.48
C LEU A 87 2.84 3.00 -1.34
N TYR A 88 4.15 2.92 -1.18
CA TYR A 88 5.04 4.06 -1.03
C TYR A 88 6.30 3.87 -1.86
N LEU A 89 6.86 4.98 -2.33
CA LEU A 89 8.11 5.04 -3.06
C LEU A 89 9.03 6.11 -2.50
N SER A 90 10.32 5.86 -2.53
CA SER A 90 11.34 6.86 -2.25
C SER A 90 11.14 8.08 -3.17
N SER A 91 11.39 9.28 -2.63
CA SER A 91 11.35 10.51 -3.41
C SER A 91 12.32 10.49 -4.60
N THR A 92 13.41 9.74 -4.50
CA THR A 92 14.45 9.65 -5.53
C THR A 92 14.02 8.93 -6.81
N VAL A 93 12.93 8.14 -6.73
CA VAL A 93 12.44 7.31 -7.86
C VAL A 93 11.04 7.69 -8.33
N ARG A 94 10.47 8.76 -7.80
CA ARG A 94 9.15 9.26 -8.24
C ARG A 94 9.17 9.71 -9.70
N GLY A 95 8.02 9.68 -10.35
CA GLY A 95 7.86 10.09 -11.74
C GLY A 95 8.36 9.09 -12.78
N ARG A 96 8.82 7.91 -12.36
CA ARG A 96 9.33 6.85 -13.26
C ARG A 96 8.28 5.79 -13.62
N GLY A 97 7.02 5.97 -13.19
CA GLY A 97 5.96 4.99 -13.43
C GLY A 97 5.92 3.82 -12.44
N TYR A 98 6.81 3.77 -11.47
CA TYR A 98 6.91 2.66 -10.51
C TYR A 98 5.69 2.53 -9.60
N GLY A 99 5.02 3.62 -9.27
CA GLY A 99 3.76 3.58 -8.51
C GLY A 99 2.66 2.81 -9.24
N ARG A 100 2.55 3.02 -10.55
CA ARG A 100 1.61 2.28 -11.40
C ARG A 100 1.99 0.79 -11.50
N GLU A 101 3.27 0.51 -11.62
CA GLU A 101 3.78 -0.86 -11.69
C GLU A 101 3.49 -1.63 -10.39
N LEU A 102 3.74 -1.02 -9.23
CA LEU A 102 3.42 -1.58 -7.92
C LEU A 102 1.90 -1.78 -7.71
N LEU A 103 1.09 -0.82 -8.15
CA LEU A 103 -0.36 -0.94 -8.07
C LEU A 103 -0.88 -2.12 -8.88
N ARG A 104 -0.41 -2.28 -10.11
CA ARG A 104 -0.78 -3.41 -10.98
C ARG A 104 -0.29 -4.76 -10.44
N LEU A 105 0.88 -4.77 -9.82
CA LEU A 105 1.35 -5.95 -9.10
C LEU A 105 0.40 -6.32 -7.96
N ALA A 106 0.02 -5.36 -7.13
CA ALA A 106 -0.93 -5.58 -6.04
C ALA A 106 -2.30 -6.11 -6.54
N GLU A 107 -2.82 -5.54 -7.63
CA GLU A 107 -4.04 -6.04 -8.27
C GLU A 107 -3.91 -7.50 -8.72
N SER A 108 -2.79 -7.84 -9.36
CA SER A 108 -2.51 -9.20 -9.81
C SER A 108 -2.46 -10.18 -8.64
N LEU A 109 -1.81 -9.77 -7.55
CA LEU A 109 -1.71 -10.59 -6.33
C LEU A 109 -3.08 -10.80 -5.67
N ALA A 110 -3.89 -9.76 -5.60
CA ALA A 110 -5.25 -9.85 -5.05
C ALA A 110 -6.11 -10.82 -5.89
N ARG A 111 -6.05 -10.73 -7.21
CA ARG A 111 -6.73 -11.69 -8.10
C ARG A 111 -6.26 -13.13 -7.88
N SER A 112 -4.95 -13.32 -7.79
CA SER A 112 -4.36 -14.66 -7.58
C SER A 112 -4.76 -15.26 -6.23
N ALA A 113 -4.98 -14.43 -5.21
CA ALA A 113 -5.48 -14.85 -3.90
C ALA A 113 -7.00 -15.10 -3.87
N GLY A 114 -7.70 -14.87 -4.99
CA GLY A 114 -9.15 -15.13 -5.12
C GLY A 114 -10.05 -13.95 -4.77
N TYR A 115 -9.50 -12.79 -4.47
CA TYR A 115 -10.31 -11.59 -4.21
C TYR A 115 -10.96 -11.06 -5.49
N LYS A 116 -12.13 -10.48 -5.33
CA LYS A 116 -12.94 -9.92 -6.43
C LYS A 116 -12.96 -8.39 -6.42
N ASN A 117 -12.55 -7.78 -5.33
CA ASN A 117 -12.52 -6.34 -5.15
C ASN A 117 -11.21 -5.93 -4.47
N LEU A 118 -10.74 -4.74 -4.80
CA LEU A 118 -9.60 -4.10 -4.14
C LEU A 118 -10.04 -2.74 -3.60
N TYR A 119 -9.88 -2.56 -2.30
CA TYR A 119 -10.18 -1.35 -1.55
C TYR A 119 -8.89 -0.62 -1.18
N LEU A 120 -8.96 0.69 -1.04
CA LEU A 120 -7.86 1.48 -0.48
C LEU A 120 -8.37 2.71 0.27
N GLU A 121 -7.59 3.15 1.24
CA GLU A 121 -7.74 4.41 1.95
C GLU A 121 -6.59 5.34 1.56
N THR A 122 -6.88 6.62 1.37
CA THR A 122 -5.89 7.64 1.04
C THR A 122 -6.30 9.00 1.60
N HIS A 123 -5.55 10.04 1.29
CA HIS A 123 -5.79 11.39 1.80
C HIS A 123 -5.64 12.42 0.68
N THR A 124 -6.39 13.52 0.77
CA THR A 124 -6.35 14.65 -0.17
C THR A 124 -4.94 15.19 -0.39
N ASN A 125 -4.08 15.15 0.63
CA ASN A 125 -2.67 15.56 0.52
C ASN A 125 -1.86 14.73 -0.48
N LEU A 126 -2.31 13.50 -0.77
CA LEU A 126 -1.68 12.58 -1.71
C LEU A 126 -2.26 12.71 -3.13
N ALA A 127 -2.27 13.92 -3.67
CA ALA A 127 -2.94 14.24 -4.93
C ALA A 127 -2.43 13.41 -6.12
N VAL A 128 -1.14 13.11 -6.18
CA VAL A 128 -0.55 12.30 -7.25
C VAL A 128 -1.04 10.84 -7.17
N ALA A 129 -1.11 10.29 -5.96
CA ALA A 129 -1.62 8.95 -5.73
C ALA A 129 -3.11 8.85 -6.10
N ILE A 130 -3.91 9.82 -5.71
CA ILE A 130 -5.34 9.87 -6.08
C ILE A 130 -5.52 9.85 -7.59
N LYS A 131 -4.78 10.66 -8.34
CA LYS A 131 -4.84 10.67 -9.81
C LYS A 131 -4.45 9.31 -10.40
N LEU A 132 -3.46 8.64 -9.82
CA LEU A 132 -3.07 7.30 -10.24
C LEU A 132 -4.22 6.31 -10.04
N TYR A 133 -4.83 6.29 -8.85
CA TYR A 133 -5.93 5.37 -8.54
C TYR A 133 -7.12 5.58 -9.49
N GLU A 134 -7.52 6.82 -9.72
CA GLU A 134 -8.62 7.15 -10.62
C GLU A 134 -8.32 6.73 -12.07
N ARG A 135 -7.10 6.96 -12.57
CA ARG A 135 -6.67 6.51 -13.90
C ARG A 135 -6.64 4.99 -14.06
N GLU A 136 -6.34 4.27 -13.00
CA GLU A 136 -6.33 2.81 -12.99
C GLU A 136 -7.70 2.19 -12.69
N GLY A 137 -8.76 3.00 -12.65
CA GLY A 137 -10.15 2.53 -12.60
C GLY A 137 -10.74 2.38 -11.20
N PHE A 138 -10.08 2.90 -10.17
CA PHE A 138 -10.68 3.00 -8.85
C PHE A 138 -11.74 4.08 -8.82
N ARG A 139 -12.84 3.82 -8.13
CA ARG A 139 -13.93 4.77 -7.92
C ARG A 139 -14.03 5.14 -6.46
N GLN A 140 -14.22 6.41 -6.18
CA GLN A 140 -14.43 6.89 -4.82
C GLN A 140 -15.75 6.34 -4.26
N ILE A 141 -15.70 5.87 -3.02
CA ILE A 141 -16.85 5.39 -2.24
C ILE A 141 -16.94 6.16 -0.93
N GLU A 142 -18.06 6.01 -0.23
CA GLU A 142 -18.21 6.48 1.14
C GLU A 142 -17.31 5.65 2.07
N LYS A 143 -16.93 6.25 3.20
CA LYS A 143 -16.12 5.58 4.22
C LYS A 143 -16.82 4.32 4.73
N PRO A 144 -16.24 3.12 4.54
CA PRO A 144 -16.79 1.90 5.12
C PRO A 144 -16.73 1.95 6.66
N ALA A 145 -17.72 1.34 7.31
CA ALA A 145 -17.74 1.24 8.77
C ALA A 145 -16.53 0.46 9.34
N SER A 146 -15.95 -0.43 8.54
CA SER A 146 -14.76 -1.24 8.87
C SER A 146 -13.42 -0.52 8.65
N ALA A 147 -13.42 0.72 8.13
CA ALA A 147 -12.20 1.50 7.94
C ALA A 147 -11.56 1.83 9.29
N VAL A 148 -10.27 1.49 9.44
CA VAL A 148 -9.55 1.59 10.72
C VAL A 148 -8.71 2.87 10.86
N HIS A 149 -8.28 3.48 9.74
CA HIS A 149 -7.46 4.69 9.76
C HIS A 149 -8.34 5.94 9.72
N GLY A 150 -8.71 6.45 10.89
CA GLY A 150 -9.58 7.62 11.03
C GLY A 150 -8.98 8.94 10.52
N GLY A 151 -7.67 8.99 10.25
CA GLY A 151 -6.98 10.14 9.65
C GLY A 151 -7.07 10.22 8.13
N MET A 152 -7.57 9.19 7.45
CA MET A 152 -7.77 9.19 6.01
C MET A 152 -9.12 9.81 5.65
N ASP A 153 -9.21 10.46 4.47
CA ASP A 153 -10.40 11.18 4.04
C ASP A 153 -10.90 10.82 2.63
N ARG A 154 -10.24 9.86 1.98
CA ARG A 154 -10.63 9.35 0.66
C ARG A 154 -10.59 7.83 0.64
N PHE A 155 -11.65 7.23 0.09
CA PHE A 155 -11.87 5.79 0.08
C PHE A 155 -12.24 5.38 -1.33
N TYR A 156 -11.56 4.35 -1.86
CA TYR A 156 -11.70 3.91 -3.24
C TYR A 156 -11.92 2.42 -3.33
N LEU A 157 -12.64 1.99 -4.34
CA LEU A 157 -12.92 0.59 -4.63
C LEU A 157 -12.78 0.32 -6.12
N LYS A 158 -12.24 -0.84 -6.45
CA LYS A 158 -12.14 -1.36 -7.82
C LYS A 158 -12.55 -2.82 -7.86
N GLY A 159 -13.41 -3.20 -8.83
CA GLY A 159 -13.64 -4.59 -9.20
C GLY A 159 -12.42 -5.17 -9.93
N LEU A 160 -12.02 -6.36 -9.56
CA LEU A 160 -10.86 -7.05 -10.13
C LEU A 160 -11.24 -7.98 -11.28
#